data_a60f74247057bdb00d13efc040e8b079
#
_entry.id   a60f74247057bdb00d13efc040e8b079
#
_cell.length_a   1.000
_cell.length_b   1.000
_cell.length_c   1.000
_cell.angle_alpha   90.00
_cell.angle_beta   90.00
_cell.angle_gamma   90.00
#
_symmetry.space_group_name_H-M   'P 1'
#
loop_
_entity.id
_entity.type
_entity.pdbx_description
1 polymer ?
#
loop_
_entity_poly.entity_id
_entity_poly.type
_entity_poly.pdbx_seq_one_letter_code
_entity_poly.pdbx_strand_id
1 'polypeptide(L)'
;SGISRIRFVFVVAKTYGRVELYIDRDRDENEFIFDHLFNLKAQIEADFGGALTWERLDGKRACRIKASSEGNIFDSEQWPIMIETMVDSMVRLEAALKHPILNINKQLKAR
;
A
#
# COMPACT_ATOMS: atom_id res chain seq x y z
N SER A 1 -10.18 0.78 -2.24
CA SER A 1 -10.03 2.22 -2.04
C SER A 1 -11.20 2.97 -2.67
N GLY A 2 -11.83 3.40 -3.08
CA GLY A 2 -12.89 4.16 -3.75
C GLY A 2 -12.46 4.73 -5.10
N ILE A 3 -11.24 4.44 -5.54
CA ILE A 3 -10.71 4.87 -6.83
C ILE A 3 -10.44 3.61 -7.66
N SER A 4 -10.98 3.55 -8.88
CA SER A 4 -10.77 2.39 -9.75
C SER A 4 -9.28 2.18 -10.05
N ARG A 5 -8.84 0.93 -10.05
CA ARG A 5 -7.46 0.50 -10.32
C ARG A 5 -6.44 0.97 -9.28
N ILE A 6 -6.93 1.41 -8.11
CA ILE A 6 -6.11 1.62 -6.91
C ILE A 6 -6.67 0.66 -5.87
N ARG A 7 -5.87 -0.30 -5.43
CA ARG A 7 -6.34 -1.40 -4.59
C ARG A 7 -5.41 -1.68 -3.43
N PHE A 8 -6.01 -2.09 -2.32
CA PHE A 8 -5.27 -2.71 -1.23
C PHE A 8 -5.15 -4.20 -1.51
N VAL A 9 -3.94 -4.73 -1.46
CA VAL A 9 -3.64 -6.11 -1.88
C VAL A 9 -2.83 -6.83 -0.81
N PHE A 10 -3.20 -8.07 -0.54
CA PHE A 10 -2.36 -9.01 0.22
C PHE A 10 -1.53 -9.81 -0.77
N VAL A 11 -0.23 -9.95 -0.49
CA VAL A 11 0.66 -10.81 -1.28
C VAL A 11 1.36 -11.77 -0.34
N VAL A 12 1.33 -13.06 -0.67
CA VAL A 12 1.99 -14.11 0.11
C VAL A 12 3.05 -14.77 -0.77
N ALA A 13 4.28 -14.77 -0.30
CA ALA A 13 5.41 -15.43 -0.96
C ALA A 13 5.99 -16.48 -0.03
N LYS A 14 6.99 -17.24 -0.52
CA LYS A 14 7.58 -18.35 0.25
C LYS A 14 8.12 -17.94 1.61
N THR A 15 8.77 -16.77 1.68
CA THR A 15 9.50 -16.33 2.87
C THR A 15 8.95 -15.05 3.48
N TYR A 16 7.91 -14.45 2.90
CA TYR A 16 7.33 -13.23 3.43
C TYR A 16 5.86 -13.09 3.01
N GLY A 17 5.15 -12.26 3.76
CA GLY A 17 3.87 -11.72 3.34
C GLY A 17 3.98 -10.19 3.27
N ARG A 18 3.15 -9.56 2.47
CA ARG A 18 3.10 -8.09 2.44
C ARG A 18 1.69 -7.60 2.19
N VAL A 19 1.45 -6.40 2.67
CA VAL A 19 0.24 -5.65 2.35
C VAL A 19 0.68 -4.43 1.56
N GLU A 20 -0.10 -4.05 0.55
CA GLU A 20 0.29 -2.94 -0.29
C GLU A 20 -0.91 -2.16 -0.82
N LEU A 21 -0.68 -0.87 -1.07
CA LEU A 21 -1.52 -0.08 -1.95
C LEU A 21 -0.94 -0.21 -3.35
N TYR A 22 -1.69 -0.77 -4.27
CA TYR A 22 -1.28 -0.98 -5.65
C TYR A 22 -1.98 0.03 -6.54
N ILE A 23 -1.19 0.86 -7.22
CA ILE A 23 -1.67 1.97 -8.05
C ILE A 23 -1.41 1.61 -9.51
N ASP A 24 -2.47 1.28 -10.24
CA ASP A 24 -2.38 0.79 -11.63
C ASP A 24 -3.41 1.48 -12.52
N ARG A 25 -3.28 2.78 -12.63
CA ARG A 25 -4.02 3.60 -13.61
C ARG A 25 -3.10 3.88 -14.80
N ASP A 26 -3.32 4.96 -15.56
CA ASP A 26 -2.35 5.33 -16.56
C ASP A 26 -1.07 5.90 -15.89
N ARG A 27 0.00 6.00 -16.69
CA ARG A 27 1.32 6.37 -16.17
C ARG A 27 1.32 7.75 -15.48
N ASP A 28 0.72 8.74 -16.13
CA ASP A 28 0.73 10.11 -15.60
C ASP A 28 -0.07 10.20 -14.31
N GLU A 29 -1.21 9.52 -14.24
CA GLU A 29 -2.02 9.48 -13.03
C GLU A 29 -1.31 8.71 -11.90
N ASN A 30 -0.64 7.61 -12.21
CA ASN A 30 0.13 6.84 -11.23
C ASN A 30 1.21 7.71 -10.59
N GLU A 31 1.96 8.42 -11.40
CA GLU A 31 3.01 9.32 -10.93
C GLU A 31 2.45 10.46 -10.09
N PHE A 32 1.35 11.06 -10.54
CA PHE A 32 0.66 12.12 -9.79
C PHE A 32 0.20 11.63 -8.42
N ILE A 33 -0.46 10.47 -8.37
CA ILE A 33 -0.98 9.90 -7.14
C ILE A 33 0.16 9.53 -6.20
N PHE A 34 1.17 8.84 -6.73
CA PHE A 34 2.33 8.45 -5.92
C PHE A 34 3.05 9.67 -5.33
N ASP A 35 3.32 10.67 -6.15
CA ASP A 35 4.04 11.86 -5.70
C ASP A 35 3.24 12.65 -4.66
N HIS A 36 1.94 12.71 -4.82
CA HIS A 36 1.06 13.35 -3.84
C HIS A 36 1.12 12.63 -2.48
N LEU A 37 1.04 11.30 -2.50
CA LEU A 37 1.15 10.49 -1.28
C LEU A 37 2.56 10.57 -0.69
N PHE A 38 3.58 10.57 -1.52
CA PHE A 38 4.97 10.66 -1.06
C PHE A 38 5.25 11.98 -0.33
N ASN A 39 4.62 13.06 -0.75
CA ASN A 39 4.72 14.34 -0.04
C ASN A 39 4.14 14.26 1.37
N LEU A 40 3.27 13.30 1.64
CA LEU A 40 2.67 13.06 2.95
C LEU A 40 3.31 11.88 3.68
N LYS A 41 4.47 11.42 3.20
CA LYS A 41 5.14 10.22 3.70
C LYS A 41 5.31 10.22 5.22
N ALA A 42 5.81 11.31 5.78
CA ALA A 42 6.05 11.39 7.23
C ALA A 42 4.76 11.19 8.02
N GLN A 43 3.67 11.83 7.61
CA GLN A 43 2.39 11.70 8.27
C GLN A 43 1.80 10.30 8.08
N ILE A 44 1.88 9.77 6.87
CA ILE A 44 1.35 8.43 6.56
C ILE A 44 2.09 7.37 7.37
N GLU A 45 3.41 7.44 7.44
CA GLU A 45 4.21 6.49 8.23
C GLU A 45 3.96 6.65 9.73
N ALA A 46 3.75 7.87 10.21
CA ALA A 46 3.39 8.10 11.61
C ALA A 46 2.03 7.45 11.93
N ASP A 47 1.05 7.63 11.07
CA ASP A 47 -0.29 7.06 11.26
C ASP A 47 -0.27 5.54 11.11
N PHE A 48 0.56 5.01 10.21
CA PHE A 48 0.75 3.56 10.06
C PHE A 48 1.44 2.96 11.29
N GLY A 49 2.34 3.70 11.90
CA GLY A 49 3.10 3.25 13.06
C GLY A 49 4.44 2.63 12.70
N GLY A 50 5.00 2.94 11.55
CA GLY A 50 6.30 2.43 11.12
C GLY A 50 6.65 2.84 9.71
N ALA A 51 7.84 2.49 9.28
CA ALA A 51 8.32 2.79 7.93
C ALA A 51 7.61 1.91 6.89
N LEU A 52 7.38 2.48 5.73
CA LEU A 52 6.82 1.79 4.56
C LEU A 52 7.87 1.76 3.46
N THR A 53 7.68 0.88 2.49
CA THR A 53 8.50 0.85 1.28
C THR A 53 7.73 1.53 0.15
N TRP A 54 8.34 2.54 -0.44
CA TRP A 54 7.75 3.39 -1.47
C TRP A 54 8.39 3.07 -2.81
N GLU A 55 7.61 2.47 -3.72
CA GLU A 55 8.10 2.07 -5.04
C GLU A 55 7.36 2.80 -6.14
N ARG A 56 7.97 3.87 -6.64
CA ARG A 56 7.40 4.64 -7.76
C ARG A 56 7.43 3.82 -9.06
N LEU A 57 8.41 2.94 -9.20
CA LEU A 57 8.58 2.05 -10.35
C LEU A 57 8.58 2.83 -11.68
N ASP A 58 9.41 3.86 -11.76
CA ASP A 58 9.56 4.66 -12.97
C ASP A 58 9.83 3.76 -14.19
N GLY A 59 9.17 4.11 -15.30
CA GLY A 59 9.25 3.31 -16.51
C GLY A 59 8.39 2.04 -16.50
N LYS A 60 7.71 1.75 -15.39
CA LYS A 60 6.77 0.64 -15.28
C LYS A 60 5.35 1.15 -15.17
N ARG A 61 4.39 0.24 -15.32
CA ARG A 61 2.97 0.59 -15.36
C ARG A 61 2.38 0.96 -14.00
N ALA A 62 2.94 0.43 -12.93
CA ALA A 62 2.32 0.55 -11.61
C ALA A 62 3.27 1.16 -10.58
N CYS A 63 2.69 1.75 -9.53
CA CYS A 63 3.41 2.17 -8.33
C CYS A 63 2.85 1.40 -7.15
N ARG A 64 3.65 1.28 -6.07
CA ARG A 64 3.15 0.63 -4.86
C ARG A 64 3.75 1.22 -3.59
N ILE A 65 2.97 1.11 -2.51
CA ILE A 65 3.39 1.47 -1.15
C ILE A 65 3.13 0.22 -0.31
N LYS A 66 4.16 -0.34 0.30
CA LYS A 66 4.03 -1.66 0.93
C LYS A 66 4.67 -1.76 2.30
N ALA A 67 4.17 -2.71 3.09
CA ALA A 67 4.77 -3.17 4.33
C ALA A 67 4.92 -4.69 4.24
N SER A 68 6.12 -5.20 4.50
CA SER A 68 6.43 -6.63 4.42
C SER A 68 6.60 -7.22 5.80
N SER A 69 6.20 -8.51 5.95
CA SER A 69 6.38 -9.29 7.16
C SER A 69 7.07 -10.59 6.79
N GLU A 70 8.05 -11.02 7.60
CA GLU A 70 8.72 -12.29 7.38
C GLU A 70 7.84 -13.46 7.81
N GLY A 71 7.97 -14.58 7.12
CA GLY A 71 7.28 -15.82 7.46
C GLY A 71 7.50 -16.88 6.38
N ASN A 72 7.35 -18.13 6.75
CA ASN A 72 7.53 -19.27 5.85
C ASN A 72 6.18 -19.95 5.59
N ILE A 73 5.67 -19.85 4.36
CA ILE A 73 4.36 -20.44 4.01
C ILE A 73 4.33 -21.97 4.07
N PHE A 74 5.50 -22.61 4.03
CA PHE A 74 5.58 -24.07 4.17
C PHE A 74 5.55 -24.54 5.62
N ASP A 75 5.69 -23.63 6.58
CA ASP A 75 5.58 -23.94 7.99
C ASP A 75 4.19 -23.54 8.49
N SER A 76 3.29 -24.52 8.57
CA SER A 76 1.91 -24.28 8.97
C SER A 76 1.78 -23.70 10.38
N GLU A 77 2.76 -23.90 11.23
CA GLU A 77 2.74 -23.32 12.58
C GLU A 77 2.92 -21.79 12.56
N GLN A 78 3.53 -21.26 11.51
CA GLN A 78 3.71 -19.82 11.35
C GLN A 78 2.48 -19.12 10.74
N TRP A 79 1.59 -19.86 10.09
CA TRP A 79 0.45 -19.28 9.37
C TRP A 79 -0.44 -18.38 10.23
N PRO A 80 -0.86 -18.80 11.44
CA PRO A 80 -1.73 -17.93 12.24
C PRO A 80 -1.09 -16.59 12.56
N ILE A 81 0.19 -16.59 12.89
CA ILE A 81 0.94 -15.37 13.20
C ILE A 81 1.11 -14.51 11.94
N MET A 82 1.44 -15.11 10.81
CA MET A 82 1.55 -14.40 9.53
C MET A 82 0.24 -13.72 9.15
N ILE A 83 -0.86 -14.45 9.21
CA ILE A 83 -2.18 -13.94 8.85
C ILE A 83 -2.57 -12.79 9.78
N GLU A 84 -2.40 -12.97 11.08
CA GLU A 84 -2.70 -11.93 12.07
C GLU A 84 -1.87 -10.67 11.84
N THR A 85 -0.58 -10.82 11.58
CA THR A 85 0.33 -9.71 11.30
C THR A 85 -0.08 -8.98 10.03
N MET A 86 -0.42 -9.71 8.98
CA MET A 86 -0.84 -9.13 7.70
C MET A 86 -2.16 -8.39 7.82
N VAL A 87 -3.13 -8.96 8.54
CA VAL A 87 -4.43 -8.30 8.76
C VAL A 87 -4.24 -7.02 9.56
N ASP A 88 -3.45 -7.07 10.64
CA ASP A 88 -3.14 -5.88 11.43
C ASP A 88 -2.46 -4.80 10.58
N SER A 89 -1.47 -5.18 9.78
CA SER A 89 -0.77 -4.25 8.88
C SER A 89 -1.72 -3.64 7.86
N MET A 90 -2.65 -4.43 7.30
CA MET A 90 -3.62 -3.92 6.34
C MET A 90 -4.58 -2.92 6.97
N VAL A 91 -5.08 -3.21 8.17
CA VAL A 91 -5.95 -2.28 8.89
C VAL A 91 -5.24 -0.94 9.12
N ARG A 92 -3.99 -1.00 9.55
CA ARG A 92 -3.19 0.21 9.78
C ARG A 92 -2.89 0.95 8.48
N LEU A 93 -2.59 0.23 7.40
CA LEU A 93 -2.31 0.82 6.09
C LEU A 93 -3.56 1.52 5.53
N GLU A 94 -4.70 0.87 5.59
CA GLU A 94 -5.96 1.47 5.15
C GLU A 94 -6.29 2.73 5.95
N ALA A 95 -6.12 2.68 7.27
CA ALA A 95 -6.38 3.82 8.14
C ALA A 95 -5.45 5.00 7.82
N ALA A 96 -4.16 4.72 7.60
CA ALA A 96 -3.17 5.75 7.30
C ALA A 96 -3.40 6.42 5.95
N LEU A 97 -3.94 5.69 4.97
CA LEU A 97 -4.13 6.17 3.61
C LEU A 97 -5.54 6.67 3.32
N LYS A 98 -6.48 6.50 4.24
CA LYS A 98 -7.90 6.84 4.02
C LYS A 98 -8.08 8.30 3.60
N HIS A 99 -7.60 9.24 4.39
CA HIS A 99 -7.77 10.67 4.11
C HIS A 99 -6.94 11.13 2.90
N PRO A 100 -5.67 10.73 2.76
CA PRO A 100 -4.91 11.04 1.57
C PRO A 100 -5.58 10.55 0.27
N ILE A 101 -6.13 9.35 0.26
CA ILE A 101 -6.83 8.81 -0.92
C ILE A 101 -8.11 9.60 -1.21
N LEU A 102 -8.87 9.96 -0.18
CA LEU A 102 -10.08 10.78 -0.36
C LEU A 102 -9.74 12.14 -0.99
N ASN A 103 -8.66 12.77 -0.55
CA ASN A 103 -8.20 14.04 -1.12
C ASN A 103 -7.80 13.89 -2.58
N ILE A 104 -7.08 12.82 -2.91
CA ILE A 104 -6.67 12.53 -4.29
C ILE A 104 -7.91 12.31 -5.16
N ASN A 105 -8.90 11.56 -4.68
CA ASN A 105 -10.12 11.31 -5.43
C ASN A 105 -10.84 12.60 -5.77
N LYS A 106 -10.91 13.54 -4.82
CA LYS A 106 -11.49 14.87 -5.08
C LYS A 106 -10.72 15.62 -6.16
N GLN A 107 -9.39 15.58 -6.11
CA GLN A 107 -8.55 16.25 -7.10
C GLN A 107 -8.68 15.62 -8.48
N LEU A 108 -8.76 14.28 -8.57
CA LEU A 108 -8.96 13.59 -9.85
C LEU A 108 -10.31 13.95 -10.47
N LYS A 109 -11.36 14.08 -9.67
CA LYS A 109 -12.69 14.46 -10.15
C LYS A 109 -12.75 15.93 -10.61
N ALA A 110 -11.89 16.78 -10.06
CA ALA A 110 -11.83 18.20 -10.42
C ALA A 110 -10.98 18.48 -11.66
N ARG A 111 -10.27 17.49 -12.17
CA ARG A 111 -9.41 17.62 -13.35
C ARG A 111 -10.19 17.57 -14.67
#